data_a8b78987b11f901e4bff8f45672de419
#
_entry.id   a8b78987b11f901e4bff8f45672de419
#
_cell.length_a   1.000
_cell.length_b   1.000
_cell.length_c   1.000
_cell.angle_alpha   90.00
_cell.angle_beta   90.00
_cell.angle_gamma   90.00
#
_symmetry.space_group_name_H-M   'P 1'
#
loop_
_entity.id
_entity.type
_entity.pdbx_description
1 polymer ?
#
loop_
_entity_poly.entity_id
_entity_poly.type
_entity_poly.pdbx_seq_one_letter_code
_entity_poly.pdbx_strand_id
1 'polypeptide(L)'
;RLSVFAHQFTSITGAGPVTGPIIAAMFGWLPALLWIIIGGIFFGAVQDFTALYASVKNGGKSMGMIIEQYVGRFGRQLFLAFCWLFTLLVIAAFADMIAATFNGFTKTGEQNMPNAAAASISMIYIVGAVIFGLFQKYVKPSSGLQLAVGIAMMIAMLAMGIAWPIYADADTWRVVVFLYAFAASVMPMWILKQPRDFLSMFLLFGMIIAGVVGVFVTNPTINMPAFVGWEVKGLDLFPILFVTIACGAISGFHSLVSSGTSSKMIANETDMRPVGYGAMLVECVLGALALTIVCAAASTTGQLPSGTPFQLFSGAVAGFLTNTFGLPADISACVLTMCVSALAMTTVDAVARIGRMSFQELFATTDGREKGPVAKFLSNTWVSTLLTLGGGWFLCLAGYMNIWPLFGSANQLLGALVLTALAVFLQSTGRKGWMLWVPMTVMFVVTMTALVQALLKIATAWSAGTFVFMTHGLQAIIAIALIVLALLVVYHCVGRLFKGGKQDAAGATNAA
;
A
#
# COMPACT_ATOMS: atom_id res chain seq x y z
N ARG A 1 -12.71 -5.70 19.55
CA ARG A 1 -13.21 -5.79 18.18
C ARG A 1 -13.01 -4.49 17.39
N LEU A 2 -13.67 -3.38 17.77
CA LEU A 2 -13.61 -2.10 17.05
C LEU A 2 -12.18 -1.57 16.92
N SER A 3 -11.40 -1.63 17.99
CA SER A 3 -9.99 -1.18 18.00
C SER A 3 -9.13 -1.99 17.02
N VAL A 4 -9.32 -3.32 16.95
CA VAL A 4 -8.57 -4.18 16.01
C VAL A 4 -9.02 -3.95 14.57
N PHE A 5 -10.32 -3.75 14.36
CA PHE A 5 -10.85 -3.37 13.05
C PHE A 5 -10.25 -2.04 12.59
N ALA A 6 -10.26 -1.02 13.44
CA ALA A 6 -9.66 0.27 13.13
C ALA A 6 -8.18 0.15 12.80
N HIS A 7 -7.41 -0.64 13.58
CA HIS A 7 -6.00 -0.90 13.31
C HIS A 7 -5.81 -1.62 11.95
N GLN A 8 -6.56 -2.68 11.67
CA GLN A 8 -6.49 -3.39 10.38
C GLN A 8 -6.80 -2.40 9.25
N PHE A 9 -7.95 -1.71 9.32
CA PHE A 9 -8.41 -0.79 8.30
C PHE A 9 -7.39 0.33 8.04
N THR A 10 -6.90 1.04 9.06
CA THR A 10 -5.92 2.11 8.88
C THR A 10 -4.56 1.62 8.41
N SER A 11 -4.20 0.37 8.71
CA SER A 11 -2.91 -0.20 8.30
C SER A 11 -2.92 -0.71 6.86
N ILE A 12 -4.04 -1.24 6.37
CA ILE A 12 -4.19 -1.66 4.97
C ILE A 12 -4.51 -0.46 4.07
N THR A 13 -5.36 0.46 4.55
CA THR A 13 -5.80 1.63 3.79
C THR A 13 -4.70 2.70 3.78
N GLY A 14 -3.76 2.54 2.87
CA GLY A 14 -2.82 3.59 2.51
C GLY A 14 -3.40 4.54 1.46
N ALA A 15 -2.55 5.21 0.69
CA ALA A 15 -2.99 6.03 -0.42
C ALA A 15 -3.31 5.23 -1.71
N GLY A 16 -3.06 3.92 -1.72
CA GLY A 16 -3.30 3.03 -2.86
C GLY A 16 -4.74 2.98 -3.35
N PRO A 17 -5.76 2.85 -2.45
CA PRO A 17 -7.18 2.84 -2.83
C PRO A 17 -7.65 4.15 -3.47
N VAL A 18 -6.98 5.26 -3.22
CA VAL A 18 -7.23 6.54 -3.89
C VAL A 18 -6.51 6.58 -5.23
N THR A 19 -5.22 6.26 -5.25
CA THR A 19 -4.34 6.41 -6.42
C THR A 19 -4.71 5.45 -7.56
N GLY A 20 -4.89 4.17 -7.26
CA GLY A 20 -5.16 3.13 -8.26
C GLY A 20 -6.40 3.39 -9.11
N PRO A 21 -7.58 3.61 -8.50
CA PRO A 21 -8.80 3.93 -9.22
C PRO A 21 -8.71 5.20 -10.07
N ILE A 22 -8.02 6.23 -9.58
CA ILE A 22 -7.83 7.49 -10.33
C ILE A 22 -6.98 7.27 -11.59
N ILE A 23 -5.89 6.54 -11.49
CA ILE A 23 -5.06 6.22 -12.66
C ILE A 23 -5.84 5.32 -13.63
N ALA A 24 -6.58 4.33 -13.14
CA ALA A 24 -7.34 3.40 -13.96
C ALA A 24 -8.59 4.05 -14.62
N ALA A 25 -9.05 5.20 -14.13
CA ALA A 25 -10.15 5.95 -14.71
C ALA A 25 -9.94 6.30 -16.20
N MET A 26 -8.69 6.27 -16.67
CA MET A 26 -8.40 6.47 -18.10
C MET A 26 -9.10 5.46 -19.03
N PHE A 27 -9.42 4.26 -18.55
CA PHE A 27 -10.18 3.25 -19.30
C PHE A 27 -11.71 3.44 -19.22
N GLY A 28 -12.17 4.39 -18.42
CA GLY A 28 -13.55 4.63 -18.08
C GLY A 28 -13.90 4.19 -16.66
N TRP A 29 -14.99 4.77 -16.11
CA TRP A 29 -15.37 4.46 -14.71
C TRP A 29 -15.95 3.06 -14.54
N LEU A 30 -16.64 2.50 -15.54
CA LEU A 30 -17.35 1.22 -15.40
C LEU A 30 -16.41 0.03 -15.23
N PRO A 31 -15.38 -0.21 -16.07
CA PRO A 31 -14.46 -1.34 -15.87
C PRO A 31 -13.66 -1.20 -14.57
N ALA A 32 -13.29 0.03 -14.18
CA ALA A 32 -12.60 0.27 -12.92
C ALA A 32 -13.49 -0.05 -11.71
N LEU A 33 -14.75 0.39 -11.71
CA LEU A 33 -15.72 0.12 -10.65
C LEU A 33 -16.04 -1.38 -10.54
N LEU A 34 -16.25 -2.05 -11.67
CA LEU A 34 -16.49 -3.50 -11.69
C LEU A 34 -15.32 -4.27 -11.07
N TRP A 35 -14.08 -3.90 -11.39
CA TRP A 35 -12.92 -4.55 -10.81
C TRP A 35 -12.78 -4.27 -9.31
N ILE A 36 -13.05 -3.05 -8.84
CA ILE A 36 -13.06 -2.74 -7.40
C ILE A 36 -14.07 -3.62 -6.67
N ILE A 37 -15.31 -3.74 -7.17
CA ILE A 37 -16.39 -4.49 -6.52
C ILE A 37 -16.09 -5.99 -6.57
N ILE A 38 -15.87 -6.56 -7.76
CA ILE A 38 -15.69 -8.01 -7.94
C ILE A 38 -14.36 -8.45 -7.29
N GLY A 39 -13.27 -7.75 -7.59
CA GLY A 39 -11.96 -8.04 -7.03
C GLY A 39 -11.94 -7.89 -5.51
N GLY A 40 -12.53 -6.81 -5.00
CA GLY A 40 -12.57 -6.55 -3.57
C GLY A 40 -13.38 -7.58 -2.77
N ILE A 41 -14.57 -7.93 -3.23
CA ILE A 41 -15.46 -8.86 -2.52
C ILE A 41 -14.94 -10.30 -2.60
N PHE A 42 -14.62 -10.77 -3.82
CA PHE A 42 -14.34 -12.19 -4.06
C PHE A 42 -12.86 -12.54 -3.97
N PHE A 43 -11.95 -11.58 -4.14
CA PHE A 43 -10.51 -11.83 -4.13
C PHE A 43 -9.84 -11.20 -2.91
N GLY A 44 -9.90 -9.87 -2.76
CA GLY A 44 -9.19 -9.15 -1.70
C GLY A 44 -9.69 -9.49 -0.29
N ALA A 45 -11.00 -9.40 -0.07
CA ALA A 45 -11.58 -9.69 1.24
C ALA A 45 -11.42 -11.17 1.63
N VAL A 46 -11.45 -12.08 0.68
CA VAL A 46 -11.17 -13.52 0.89
C VAL A 46 -9.71 -13.73 1.27
N GLN A 47 -8.77 -13.06 0.57
CA GLN A 47 -7.35 -13.10 0.88
C GLN A 47 -7.06 -12.60 2.29
N ASP A 48 -7.55 -11.39 2.63
CA ASP A 48 -7.27 -10.74 3.91
C ASP A 48 -7.82 -11.55 5.07
N PHE A 49 -9.06 -12.04 4.94
CA PHE A 49 -9.66 -12.93 5.94
C PHE A 49 -8.87 -14.22 6.10
N THR A 50 -8.50 -14.89 5.00
CA THR A 50 -7.82 -16.18 5.06
C THR A 50 -6.38 -16.03 5.61
N ALA A 51 -5.69 -14.94 5.29
CA ALA A 51 -4.37 -14.62 5.83
C ALA A 51 -4.43 -14.38 7.35
N LEU A 52 -5.42 -13.59 7.80
CA LEU A 52 -5.68 -13.36 9.22
C LEU A 52 -6.01 -14.67 9.94
N TYR A 53 -6.91 -15.46 9.38
CA TYR A 53 -7.32 -16.76 9.90
C TYR A 53 -6.13 -17.72 10.05
N ALA A 54 -5.32 -17.87 9.00
CA ALA A 54 -4.14 -18.74 9.04
C ALA A 54 -3.16 -18.30 10.11
N SER A 55 -2.93 -17.00 10.27
CA SER A 55 -2.05 -16.47 11.30
C SER A 55 -2.57 -16.72 12.71
N VAL A 56 -3.84 -16.42 12.99
CA VAL A 56 -4.46 -16.67 14.31
C VAL A 56 -4.42 -18.15 14.66
N LYS A 57 -4.76 -19.05 13.72
CA LYS A 57 -4.71 -20.51 13.94
C LYS A 57 -3.30 -21.06 14.12
N ASN A 58 -2.27 -20.34 13.72
CA ASN A 58 -0.88 -20.68 13.93
C ASN A 58 -0.22 -19.83 15.04
N GLY A 59 -0.97 -19.32 16.01
CA GLY A 59 -0.45 -18.58 17.16
C GLY A 59 0.12 -17.21 16.82
N GLY A 60 -0.43 -16.52 15.80
CA GLY A 60 0.01 -15.17 15.38
C GLY A 60 1.30 -15.16 14.56
N LYS A 61 1.66 -16.29 13.91
CA LYS A 61 2.83 -16.36 13.03
C LYS A 61 2.67 -15.48 11.80
N SER A 62 3.76 -14.84 11.38
CA SER A 62 3.82 -14.09 10.12
C SER A 62 3.64 -15.01 8.91
N MET A 63 3.27 -14.44 7.76
CA MET A 63 3.09 -15.22 6.53
C MET A 63 4.37 -15.97 6.14
N GLY A 64 5.54 -15.38 6.31
CA GLY A 64 6.82 -16.05 6.06
C GLY A 64 7.02 -17.29 6.94
N MET A 65 6.65 -17.24 8.23
CA MET A 65 6.73 -18.38 9.15
C MET A 65 5.69 -19.46 8.81
N ILE A 66 4.51 -19.08 8.34
CA ILE A 66 3.48 -20.02 7.87
C ILE A 66 4.00 -20.76 6.62
N ILE A 67 4.58 -20.03 5.67
CA ILE A 67 5.20 -20.63 4.47
C ILE A 67 6.33 -21.59 4.88
N GLU A 68 7.18 -21.23 5.84
CA GLU A 68 8.21 -22.14 6.35
C GLU A 68 7.61 -23.44 6.90
N GLN A 69 6.56 -23.33 7.68
CA GLN A 69 5.91 -24.46 8.32
C GLN A 69 5.27 -25.44 7.32
N TYR A 70 4.61 -24.94 6.29
CA TYR A 70 3.82 -25.77 5.37
C TYR A 70 4.48 -26.02 4.00
N VAL A 71 5.37 -25.13 3.55
CA VAL A 71 6.07 -25.25 2.26
C VAL A 71 7.54 -25.59 2.47
N GLY A 72 8.17 -25.04 3.51
CA GLY A 72 9.56 -25.31 3.87
C GLY A 72 10.43 -24.05 3.82
N ARG A 73 11.66 -24.21 4.35
CA ARG A 73 12.63 -23.11 4.55
C ARG A 73 13.00 -22.38 3.27
N PHE A 74 13.21 -23.12 2.18
CA PHE A 74 13.55 -22.52 0.89
C PHE A 74 12.39 -21.66 0.34
N GLY A 75 11.14 -22.14 0.46
CA GLY A 75 9.95 -21.35 0.10
C GLY A 75 9.85 -20.04 0.91
N ARG A 76 10.18 -20.09 2.22
CA ARG A 76 10.25 -18.86 3.03
C ARG A 76 11.29 -17.88 2.52
N GLN A 77 12.51 -18.35 2.19
CA GLN A 77 13.57 -17.47 1.69
C GLN A 77 13.17 -16.78 0.37
N LEU A 78 12.60 -17.53 -0.57
CA LEU A 78 12.09 -16.99 -1.83
C LEU A 78 10.97 -15.96 -1.59
N PHE A 79 10.05 -16.27 -0.69
CA PHE A 79 8.96 -15.35 -0.33
C PHE A 79 9.48 -14.06 0.32
N LEU A 80 10.44 -14.15 1.24
CA LEU A 80 11.04 -12.97 1.87
C LEU A 80 11.83 -12.11 0.89
N ALA A 81 12.55 -12.73 -0.06
CA ALA A 81 13.22 -12.02 -1.14
C ALA A 81 12.23 -11.27 -2.03
N PHE A 82 11.10 -11.92 -2.37
CA PHE A 82 10.01 -11.29 -3.09
C PHE A 82 9.42 -10.12 -2.31
N CYS A 83 9.11 -10.30 -1.02
CA CYS A 83 8.60 -9.25 -0.15
C CYS A 83 9.57 -8.05 -0.09
N TRP A 84 10.87 -8.30 0.00
CA TRP A 84 11.86 -7.23 0.01
C TRP A 84 11.86 -6.44 -1.29
N LEU A 85 11.92 -7.10 -2.46
CA LEU A 85 11.84 -6.42 -3.76
C LEU A 85 10.54 -5.62 -3.93
N PHE A 86 9.42 -6.20 -3.51
CA PHE A 86 8.13 -5.51 -3.50
C PHE A 86 8.19 -4.23 -2.66
N THR A 87 8.79 -4.28 -1.47
CA THR A 87 8.89 -3.09 -0.62
C THR A 87 9.72 -1.97 -1.23
N LEU A 88 10.76 -2.29 -2.03
CA LEU A 88 11.52 -1.27 -2.76
C LEU A 88 10.64 -0.51 -3.77
N LEU A 89 9.76 -1.22 -4.48
CA LEU A 89 8.82 -0.61 -5.43
C LEU A 89 7.81 0.29 -4.73
N VAL A 90 7.27 -0.16 -3.59
CA VAL A 90 6.32 0.64 -2.80
C VAL A 90 6.97 1.93 -2.31
N ILE A 91 8.15 1.83 -1.70
CA ILE A 91 8.91 2.99 -1.21
C ILE A 91 9.15 3.98 -2.37
N ALA A 92 9.64 3.48 -3.50
CA ALA A 92 9.95 4.31 -4.67
C ALA A 92 8.71 5.03 -5.21
N ALA A 93 7.60 4.31 -5.43
CA ALA A 93 6.39 4.88 -6.00
C ALA A 93 5.75 5.94 -5.09
N PHE A 94 5.60 5.63 -3.80
CA PHE A 94 4.95 6.57 -2.88
C PHE A 94 5.86 7.73 -2.47
N ALA A 95 7.17 7.51 -2.29
CA ALA A 95 8.10 8.60 -1.97
C ALA A 95 8.16 9.64 -3.11
N ASP A 96 8.22 9.19 -4.37
CA ASP A 96 8.22 10.10 -5.52
C ASP A 96 6.88 10.84 -5.68
N MET A 97 5.76 10.12 -5.48
CA MET A 97 4.42 10.73 -5.56
C MET A 97 4.21 11.79 -4.46
N ILE A 98 4.68 11.52 -3.23
CA ILE A 98 4.65 12.49 -2.13
C ILE A 98 5.50 13.70 -2.48
N ALA A 99 6.73 13.49 -2.96
CA ALA A 99 7.64 14.56 -3.35
C ALA A 99 7.06 15.44 -4.47
N ALA A 100 6.47 14.81 -5.49
CA ALA A 100 5.79 15.52 -6.58
C ALA A 100 4.56 16.30 -6.09
N THR A 101 3.82 15.76 -5.11
CA THR A 101 2.65 16.44 -4.52
C THR A 101 3.06 17.64 -3.65
N PHE A 102 4.20 17.55 -2.97
CA PHE A 102 4.73 18.61 -2.11
C PHE A 102 5.50 19.69 -2.87
N ASN A 103 5.71 19.51 -4.18
CA ASN A 103 6.42 20.51 -4.98
C ASN A 103 5.73 21.88 -4.87
N GLY A 104 6.41 22.81 -4.18
CA GLY A 104 5.93 24.18 -3.93
C GLY A 104 5.98 25.11 -5.14
N PHE A 105 6.35 24.59 -6.33
CA PHE A 105 6.48 25.37 -7.55
C PHE A 105 5.69 24.74 -8.69
N THR A 106 5.10 25.57 -9.53
CA THR A 106 4.46 25.15 -10.77
C THR A 106 5.50 24.85 -11.85
N LYS A 107 5.08 24.30 -12.99
CA LYS A 107 5.97 24.09 -14.15
C LYS A 107 6.56 25.40 -14.71
N THR A 108 5.91 26.52 -14.46
CA THR A 108 6.37 27.86 -14.83
C THR A 108 7.27 28.51 -13.79
N GLY A 109 7.56 27.84 -12.66
CA GLY A 109 8.39 28.36 -11.57
C GLY A 109 7.64 29.24 -10.57
N GLU A 110 6.33 29.43 -10.71
CA GLU A 110 5.52 30.20 -9.78
C GLU A 110 5.26 29.40 -8.49
N GLN A 111 5.08 30.09 -7.37
CA GLN A 111 4.78 29.49 -6.08
C GLN A 111 3.40 28.83 -6.09
N ASN A 112 3.34 27.59 -5.60
CA ASN A 112 2.10 26.84 -5.39
C ASN A 112 1.84 26.71 -3.88
N MET A 113 1.07 27.65 -3.34
CA MET A 113 0.79 27.73 -1.91
C MET A 113 0.08 26.46 -1.36
N PRO A 114 -0.96 25.89 -2.01
CA PRO A 114 -1.60 24.68 -1.50
C PRO A 114 -0.65 23.49 -1.31
N ASN A 115 0.27 23.27 -2.25
CA ASN A 115 1.26 22.20 -2.17
C ASN A 115 2.28 22.47 -1.04
N ALA A 116 2.80 23.70 -0.99
CA ALA A 116 3.76 24.12 0.02
C ALA A 116 3.17 24.05 1.44
N ALA A 117 1.90 24.43 1.60
CA ALA A 117 1.18 24.35 2.86
C ALA A 117 0.91 22.88 3.24
N ALA A 118 0.49 22.01 2.30
CA ALA A 118 0.32 20.59 2.56
C ALA A 118 1.62 19.91 3.01
N ALA A 119 2.75 20.28 2.39
CA ALA A 119 4.08 19.82 2.79
C ALA A 119 4.44 20.28 4.21
N SER A 120 4.24 21.58 4.49
CA SER A 120 4.48 22.16 5.82
C SER A 120 3.65 21.47 6.91
N ILE A 121 2.35 21.31 6.69
CA ILE A 121 1.46 20.61 7.64
C ILE A 121 1.97 19.18 7.86
N SER A 122 2.38 18.48 6.81
CA SER A 122 2.87 17.10 6.93
C SER A 122 4.15 17.00 7.76
N MET A 123 5.06 17.95 7.64
CA MET A 123 6.29 17.98 8.44
C MET A 123 5.99 18.34 9.92
N ILE A 124 5.15 19.35 10.16
CA ILE A 124 4.71 19.70 11.50
C ILE A 124 3.96 18.53 12.15
N TYR A 125 3.14 17.81 11.37
CA TYR A 125 2.40 16.64 11.82
C TYR A 125 3.32 15.50 12.29
N ILE A 126 4.47 15.26 11.63
CA ILE A 126 5.46 14.28 12.07
C ILE A 126 6.02 14.66 13.44
N VAL A 127 6.42 15.93 13.60
CA VAL A 127 6.93 16.44 14.88
C VAL A 127 5.86 16.37 15.97
N GLY A 128 4.63 16.78 15.66
CA GLY A 128 3.49 16.69 16.54
C GLY A 128 3.17 15.26 16.97
N ALA A 129 3.28 14.29 16.06
CA ALA A 129 3.07 12.88 16.38
C ALA A 129 4.10 12.36 17.40
N VAL A 130 5.37 12.78 17.29
CA VAL A 130 6.41 12.45 18.30
C VAL A 130 6.06 13.08 19.65
N ILE A 131 5.68 14.36 19.68
CA ILE A 131 5.27 15.05 20.92
C ILE A 131 4.07 14.34 21.54
N PHE A 132 3.10 13.97 20.73
CA PHE A 132 1.91 13.24 21.18
C PHE A 132 2.25 11.84 21.71
N GLY A 133 3.22 11.15 21.11
CA GLY A 133 3.73 9.86 21.60
C GLY A 133 4.40 9.98 22.98
N LEU A 134 5.20 11.02 23.18
CA LEU A 134 5.80 11.32 24.47
C LEU A 134 4.72 11.64 25.51
N PHE A 135 3.71 12.45 25.15
CA PHE A 135 2.56 12.74 26.01
C PHE A 135 1.82 11.45 26.41
N GLN A 136 1.51 10.57 25.44
CA GLN A 136 0.83 9.30 25.74
C GLN A 136 1.64 8.41 26.68
N LYS A 137 2.96 8.35 26.51
CA LYS A 137 3.85 7.48 27.30
C LYS A 137 4.04 7.97 28.73
N TYR A 138 4.29 9.28 28.90
CA TYR A 138 4.68 9.83 30.20
C TYR A 138 3.48 10.32 31.03
N VAL A 139 2.47 10.91 30.40
CA VAL A 139 1.27 11.42 31.10
C VAL A 139 0.23 10.31 31.28
N LYS A 140 0.19 9.28 30.40
CA LYS A 140 -0.79 8.18 30.41
C LYS A 140 -2.23 8.70 30.53
N PRO A 141 -2.68 9.58 29.60
CA PRO A 141 -3.96 10.24 29.68
C PRO A 141 -5.13 9.26 29.58
N SER A 142 -6.29 9.66 30.14
CA SER A 142 -7.54 8.95 29.89
C SER A 142 -7.90 9.01 28.39
N SER A 143 -8.69 8.05 27.91
CA SER A 143 -9.08 7.98 26.48
C SER A 143 -9.75 9.27 25.98
N GLY A 144 -10.56 9.94 26.83
CA GLY A 144 -11.20 11.22 26.48
C GLY A 144 -10.18 12.36 26.37
N LEU A 145 -9.23 12.44 27.30
CA LEU A 145 -8.16 13.46 27.25
C LEU A 145 -7.23 13.23 26.06
N GLN A 146 -6.90 11.97 25.76
CA GLN A 146 -6.11 11.59 24.59
C GLN A 146 -6.79 12.05 23.29
N LEU A 147 -8.10 11.84 23.17
CA LEU A 147 -8.89 12.28 22.04
C LEU A 147 -8.91 13.81 21.92
N ALA A 148 -9.22 14.52 23.00
CA ALA A 148 -9.29 15.97 23.02
C ALA A 148 -7.95 16.64 22.65
N VAL A 149 -6.85 16.17 23.25
CA VAL A 149 -5.50 16.66 22.94
C VAL A 149 -5.11 16.33 21.52
N GLY A 150 -5.41 15.12 21.03
CA GLY A 150 -5.13 14.73 19.63
C GLY A 150 -5.83 15.64 18.62
N ILE A 151 -7.12 15.93 18.83
CA ILE A 151 -7.89 16.83 17.95
C ILE A 151 -7.34 18.27 18.05
N ALA A 152 -7.08 18.77 19.25
CA ALA A 152 -6.55 20.11 19.43
C ALA A 152 -5.18 20.30 18.76
N MET A 153 -4.28 19.31 18.93
CA MET A 153 -2.99 19.31 18.27
C MET A 153 -3.13 19.27 16.74
N MET A 154 -4.04 18.46 16.22
CA MET A 154 -4.28 18.36 14.79
C MET A 154 -4.74 19.69 14.19
N ILE A 155 -5.68 20.38 14.84
CA ILE A 155 -6.15 21.72 14.43
C ILE A 155 -5.00 22.72 14.48
N ALA A 156 -4.20 22.72 15.55
CA ALA A 156 -3.04 23.61 15.68
C ALA A 156 -1.99 23.35 14.57
N MET A 157 -1.69 22.08 14.25
CA MET A 157 -0.73 21.72 13.19
C MET A 157 -1.24 22.14 11.81
N LEU A 158 -2.54 21.99 11.53
CA LEU A 158 -3.16 22.48 10.31
C LEU A 158 -3.03 24.00 10.18
N ALA A 159 -3.40 24.74 11.22
CA ALA A 159 -3.32 26.20 11.24
C ALA A 159 -1.86 26.69 11.05
N MET A 160 -0.91 26.08 11.77
CA MET A 160 0.51 26.42 11.65
C MET A 160 1.07 26.17 10.26
N GLY A 161 0.75 25.03 9.64
CA GLY A 161 1.29 24.69 8.32
C GLY A 161 0.70 25.54 7.19
N ILE A 162 -0.56 25.99 7.33
CA ILE A 162 -1.17 26.96 6.42
C ILE A 162 -0.54 28.34 6.58
N ALA A 163 -0.24 28.75 7.82
CA ALA A 163 0.36 30.06 8.12
C ALA A 163 1.84 30.14 7.66
N TRP A 164 2.56 29.03 7.67
CA TRP A 164 3.98 28.95 7.30
C TRP A 164 4.25 27.90 6.24
N PRO A 165 3.86 28.13 4.96
CA PRO A 165 4.09 27.19 3.89
C PRO A 165 5.58 27.08 3.57
N ILE A 166 6.10 25.86 3.36
CA ILE A 166 7.48 25.55 3.01
C ILE A 166 7.57 25.35 1.50
N TYR A 167 8.21 26.28 0.81
CA TYR A 167 8.45 26.19 -0.62
C TYR A 167 9.78 25.46 -0.89
N ALA A 168 9.69 24.26 -1.43
CA ALA A 168 10.83 23.49 -1.92
C ALA A 168 10.42 22.72 -3.17
N ASP A 169 11.39 22.33 -3.98
CA ASP A 169 11.17 21.54 -5.19
C ASP A 169 10.99 20.05 -4.88
N ALA A 170 10.55 19.28 -5.89
CA ALA A 170 10.29 17.86 -5.74
C ALA A 170 11.56 17.06 -5.36
N ASP A 171 12.73 17.47 -5.84
CA ASP A 171 13.99 16.77 -5.54
C ASP A 171 14.38 16.93 -4.08
N THR A 172 14.24 18.14 -3.55
CA THR A 172 14.42 18.41 -2.11
C THR A 172 13.44 17.59 -1.27
N TRP A 173 12.16 17.56 -1.64
CA TRP A 173 11.16 16.77 -0.92
C TRP A 173 11.43 15.27 -1.01
N ARG A 174 11.97 14.79 -2.12
CA ARG A 174 12.38 13.38 -2.27
C ARG A 174 13.43 13.02 -1.23
N VAL A 175 14.45 13.83 -1.06
CA VAL A 175 15.50 13.66 -0.02
C VAL A 175 14.86 13.66 1.38
N VAL A 176 14.01 14.64 1.69
CA VAL A 176 13.34 14.76 3.00
C VAL A 176 12.51 13.53 3.32
N VAL A 177 11.71 13.02 2.37
CA VAL A 177 10.88 11.82 2.54
C VAL A 177 11.74 10.58 2.82
N PHE A 178 12.89 10.42 2.13
CA PHE A 178 13.78 9.29 2.39
C PHE A 178 14.50 9.39 3.74
N LEU A 179 14.93 10.59 4.15
CA LEU A 179 15.47 10.82 5.50
C LEU A 179 14.43 10.52 6.58
N TYR A 180 13.19 10.96 6.37
CA TYR A 180 12.07 10.61 7.25
C TYR A 180 11.85 9.10 7.31
N ALA A 181 11.78 8.40 6.16
CA ALA A 181 11.58 6.95 6.10
C ALA A 181 12.70 6.19 6.82
N PHE A 182 13.94 6.69 6.72
CA PHE A 182 15.07 6.15 7.46
C PHE A 182 14.88 6.27 8.97
N ALA A 183 14.57 7.46 9.45
CA ALA A 183 14.31 7.70 10.87
C ALA A 183 13.13 6.83 11.37
N ALA A 184 12.01 6.81 10.63
CA ALA A 184 10.83 6.04 10.96
C ALA A 184 11.09 4.52 11.00
N SER A 185 11.95 4.00 10.10
CA SER A 185 12.29 2.58 10.08
C SER A 185 13.10 2.15 11.31
N VAL A 186 13.98 3.02 11.82
CA VAL A 186 14.89 2.70 12.94
C VAL A 186 14.26 3.00 14.29
N MET A 187 13.42 4.04 14.38
CA MET A 187 12.80 4.47 15.64
C MET A 187 11.85 3.42 16.22
N PRO A 188 11.73 3.32 17.58
CA PRO A 188 10.70 2.49 18.21
C PRO A 188 9.28 2.92 17.81
N MET A 189 8.38 1.93 17.65
CA MET A 189 7.02 2.16 17.17
C MET A 189 6.20 3.12 18.04
N TRP A 190 6.42 3.12 19.35
CA TRP A 190 5.68 3.96 20.31
C TRP A 190 6.02 5.45 20.20
N ILE A 191 7.18 5.83 19.64
CA ILE A 191 7.60 7.23 19.52
C ILE A 191 6.88 7.91 18.37
N LEU A 192 6.82 7.27 17.21
CA LEU A 192 6.34 7.90 15.97
C LEU A 192 5.12 7.18 15.40
N LYS A 193 5.20 5.86 15.18
CA LYS A 193 4.19 5.15 14.40
C LYS A 193 2.83 5.08 15.11
N GLN A 194 2.78 4.62 16.34
CA GLN A 194 1.52 4.46 17.06
C GLN A 194 0.76 5.78 17.29
N PRO A 195 1.41 6.87 17.75
CA PRO A 195 0.75 8.16 17.89
C PRO A 195 0.28 8.73 16.55
N ARG A 196 1.09 8.55 15.52
CA ARG A 196 0.78 9.01 14.17
C ARG A 196 -0.40 8.25 13.57
N ASP A 197 -0.44 6.93 13.69
CA ASP A 197 -1.55 6.11 13.22
C ASP A 197 -2.86 6.50 13.92
N PHE A 198 -2.80 6.82 15.22
CA PHE A 198 -3.95 7.34 15.96
C PHE A 198 -4.46 8.67 15.40
N LEU A 199 -3.57 9.63 15.12
CA LEU A 199 -3.96 10.92 14.54
C LEU A 199 -4.42 10.75 13.06
N SER A 200 -3.77 9.90 12.28
CA SER A 200 -4.12 9.63 10.88
C SER A 200 -5.51 9.01 10.73
N MET A 201 -5.99 8.28 11.72
CA MET A 201 -7.35 7.74 11.72
C MET A 201 -8.41 8.85 11.60
N PHE A 202 -8.25 9.98 12.30
CA PHE A 202 -9.19 11.10 12.19
C PHE A 202 -9.14 11.77 10.82
N LEU A 203 -7.94 11.88 10.22
CA LEU A 203 -7.76 12.40 8.87
C LEU A 203 -8.44 11.51 7.84
N LEU A 204 -8.25 10.19 7.95
CA LEU A 204 -8.87 9.20 7.05
C LEU A 204 -10.40 9.25 7.13
N PHE A 205 -10.97 9.18 8.34
CA PHE A 205 -12.42 9.24 8.51
C PHE A 205 -12.97 10.59 8.08
N GLY A 206 -12.31 11.70 8.42
CA GLY A 206 -12.68 13.03 7.97
C GLY A 206 -12.71 13.16 6.44
N MET A 207 -11.70 12.63 5.78
CA MET A 207 -11.62 12.61 4.31
C MET A 207 -12.72 11.76 3.67
N ILE A 208 -13.00 10.56 4.22
CA ILE A 208 -14.09 9.70 3.72
C ILE A 208 -15.44 10.39 3.92
N ILE A 209 -15.70 10.95 5.10
CA ILE A 209 -16.95 11.67 5.39
C ILE A 209 -17.10 12.86 4.45
N ALA A 210 -16.05 13.67 4.28
CA ALA A 210 -16.07 14.82 3.36
C ALA A 210 -16.36 14.39 1.92
N GLY A 211 -15.75 13.30 1.45
CA GLY A 211 -16.01 12.74 0.12
C GLY A 211 -17.44 12.23 -0.03
N VAL A 212 -17.94 11.45 0.93
CA VAL A 212 -19.32 10.93 0.92
C VAL A 212 -20.33 12.06 0.94
N VAL A 213 -20.20 12.98 1.90
CA VAL A 213 -21.09 14.14 2.01
C VAL A 213 -21.03 15.00 0.76
N GLY A 214 -19.82 15.24 0.24
CA GLY A 214 -19.61 15.98 -1.00
C GLY A 214 -20.36 15.38 -2.18
N VAL A 215 -20.25 14.07 -2.40
CA VAL A 215 -20.94 13.36 -3.50
C VAL A 215 -22.47 13.41 -3.32
N PHE A 216 -22.99 13.08 -2.13
CA PHE A 216 -24.44 13.00 -1.93
C PHE A 216 -25.12 14.36 -1.91
N VAL A 217 -24.50 15.39 -1.36
CA VAL A 217 -25.11 16.72 -1.27
C VAL A 217 -24.97 17.48 -2.59
N THR A 218 -23.80 17.40 -3.25
CA THR A 218 -23.57 18.08 -4.53
C THR A 218 -24.29 17.36 -5.68
N ASN A 219 -24.53 16.04 -5.54
CA ASN A 219 -25.10 15.17 -6.59
C ASN A 219 -24.46 15.42 -7.96
N PRO A 220 -23.13 15.30 -8.09
CA PRO A 220 -22.42 15.70 -9.30
C PRO A 220 -22.70 14.74 -10.46
N THR A 221 -22.71 15.28 -11.67
CA THR A 221 -22.77 14.47 -12.89
C THR A 221 -21.40 13.85 -13.16
N ILE A 222 -21.36 12.56 -13.49
CA ILE A 222 -20.14 11.88 -13.93
C ILE A 222 -19.85 12.25 -15.38
N ASN A 223 -18.82 13.06 -15.61
CA ASN A 223 -18.43 13.52 -16.94
C ASN A 223 -17.51 12.52 -17.67
N MET A 224 -16.83 11.64 -16.93
CA MET A 224 -16.00 10.59 -17.52
C MET A 224 -16.86 9.56 -18.25
N PRO A 225 -16.49 9.12 -19.49
CA PRO A 225 -17.18 8.03 -20.19
C PRO A 225 -17.20 6.74 -19.36
N ALA A 226 -18.30 5.97 -19.50
CA ALA A 226 -18.39 4.68 -18.85
C ALA A 226 -17.28 3.71 -19.32
N PHE A 227 -16.99 3.73 -20.62
CA PHE A 227 -15.92 2.94 -21.23
C PHE A 227 -15.22 3.79 -22.30
N VAL A 228 -13.90 3.85 -22.28
CA VAL A 228 -13.09 4.62 -23.22
C VAL A 228 -12.58 3.73 -24.36
N GLY A 229 -12.05 2.54 -24.04
CA GLY A 229 -11.52 1.62 -25.04
C GLY A 229 -10.74 0.46 -24.42
N TRP A 230 -10.44 -0.53 -25.24
CA TRP A 230 -9.58 -1.68 -24.85
C TRP A 230 -8.11 -1.31 -24.82
N GLU A 231 -7.72 -0.28 -25.53
CA GLU A 231 -6.39 0.31 -25.56
C GLU A 231 -6.51 1.82 -25.40
N VAL A 232 -5.79 2.40 -24.44
CA VAL A 232 -5.77 3.83 -24.15
C VAL A 232 -4.33 4.28 -23.95
N LYS A 233 -3.88 5.25 -24.75
CA LYS A 233 -2.50 5.79 -24.70
C LYS A 233 -1.41 4.70 -24.81
N GLY A 234 -1.64 3.69 -25.64
CA GLY A 234 -0.71 2.57 -25.83
C GLY A 234 -0.65 1.59 -24.63
N LEU A 235 -1.66 1.61 -23.78
CA LEU A 235 -1.83 0.69 -22.66
C LEU A 235 -3.09 -0.14 -22.87
N ASP A 236 -2.95 -1.47 -22.83
CA ASP A 236 -4.08 -2.38 -22.93
C ASP A 236 -4.87 -2.39 -21.62
N LEU A 237 -6.20 -2.42 -21.70
CA LEU A 237 -7.06 -2.56 -20.54
C LEU A 237 -6.69 -3.83 -19.74
N PHE A 238 -6.53 -4.97 -20.42
CA PHE A 238 -6.00 -6.17 -19.81
C PHE A 238 -4.50 -6.30 -20.15
N PRO A 239 -3.63 -6.39 -19.16
CA PRO A 239 -3.84 -6.52 -17.71
C PRO A 239 -3.77 -5.19 -16.93
N ILE A 240 -3.52 -4.04 -17.59
CA ILE A 240 -3.09 -2.80 -16.94
C ILE A 240 -4.14 -2.26 -15.96
N LEU A 241 -5.43 -2.27 -16.32
CA LEU A 241 -6.48 -1.83 -15.41
C LEU A 241 -6.43 -2.64 -14.08
N PHE A 242 -6.29 -3.94 -14.20
CA PHE A 242 -6.29 -4.85 -13.05
C PHE A 242 -5.12 -4.61 -12.12
N VAL A 243 -3.89 -4.48 -12.65
CA VAL A 243 -2.71 -4.23 -11.82
C VAL A 243 -2.64 -2.79 -11.30
N THR A 244 -3.26 -1.84 -11.98
CA THR A 244 -3.31 -0.44 -11.56
C THR A 244 -4.19 -0.26 -10.32
N ILE A 245 -5.33 -0.96 -10.25
CA ILE A 245 -6.20 -0.99 -9.06
C ILE A 245 -5.78 -2.16 -8.17
N ALA A 246 -4.61 -2.07 -7.58
CA ALA A 246 -4.15 -3.12 -6.69
C ALA A 246 -4.85 -3.05 -5.32
N CYS A 247 -4.61 -2.00 -4.53
CA CYS A 247 -5.09 -1.92 -3.14
C CYS A 247 -6.63 -1.88 -3.04
N GLY A 248 -7.31 -1.17 -3.94
CA GLY A 248 -8.78 -1.08 -3.93
C GLY A 248 -9.52 -2.36 -4.31
N ALA A 249 -8.83 -3.38 -4.85
CA ALA A 249 -9.43 -4.65 -5.27
C ALA A 249 -8.78 -5.87 -4.60
N ILE A 250 -7.47 -6.04 -4.71
CA ILE A 250 -6.71 -7.10 -4.03
C ILE A 250 -5.26 -6.67 -3.85
N SER A 251 -4.76 -6.78 -2.63
CA SER A 251 -3.41 -6.36 -2.27
C SER A 251 -2.67 -7.42 -1.48
N GLY A 252 -1.52 -7.83 -1.98
CA GLY A 252 -0.63 -8.76 -1.26
C GLY A 252 -0.09 -8.16 0.04
N PHE A 253 0.11 -6.84 0.08
CA PHE A 253 0.54 -6.13 1.29
C PHE A 253 -0.40 -6.33 2.48
N HIS A 254 -1.72 -6.41 2.24
CA HIS A 254 -2.72 -6.63 3.29
C HIS A 254 -2.47 -7.92 4.06
N SER A 255 -2.03 -8.96 3.38
CA SER A 255 -1.72 -10.25 4.03
C SER A 255 -0.53 -10.15 5.00
N LEU A 256 0.44 -9.27 4.70
CA LEU A 256 1.58 -9.00 5.59
C LEU A 256 1.12 -8.24 6.85
N VAL A 257 0.17 -7.29 6.70
CA VAL A 257 -0.46 -6.58 7.83
C VAL A 257 -1.31 -7.54 8.66
N SER A 258 -2.20 -8.28 8.00
CA SER A 258 -3.13 -9.22 8.65
C SER A 258 -2.40 -10.27 9.48
N SER A 259 -1.32 -10.88 8.93
CA SER A 259 -0.53 -11.90 9.64
C SER A 259 0.56 -11.33 10.53
N GLY A 260 1.06 -10.11 10.24
CA GLY A 260 2.18 -9.51 10.97
C GLY A 260 1.79 -8.79 12.26
N THR A 261 0.63 -8.12 12.27
CA THR A 261 0.20 -7.25 13.37
C THR A 261 -1.20 -7.56 13.86
N SER A 262 -2.21 -7.54 13.00
CA SER A 262 -3.62 -7.63 13.40
C SER A 262 -3.96 -8.98 14.05
N SER A 263 -3.37 -10.07 13.58
CA SER A 263 -3.57 -11.41 14.15
C SER A 263 -3.19 -11.50 15.62
N LYS A 264 -2.17 -10.74 16.04
CA LYS A 264 -1.69 -10.70 17.43
C LYS A 264 -2.60 -9.90 18.36
N MET A 265 -3.54 -9.15 17.81
CA MET A 265 -4.49 -8.31 18.53
C MET A 265 -5.90 -8.95 18.61
N ILE A 266 -6.14 -10.03 17.89
CA ILE A 266 -7.41 -10.78 17.91
C ILE A 266 -7.55 -11.48 19.26
N ALA A 267 -8.55 -11.06 20.05
CA ALA A 267 -8.89 -11.70 21.32
C ALA A 267 -9.95 -12.79 21.16
N ASN A 268 -10.81 -12.69 20.16
CA ASN A 268 -11.89 -13.66 19.88
C ASN A 268 -11.90 -14.01 18.40
N GLU A 269 -11.94 -15.29 18.07
CA GLU A 269 -11.92 -15.78 16.70
C GLU A 269 -13.11 -15.28 15.86
N THR A 270 -14.27 -15.01 16.48
CA THR A 270 -15.44 -14.44 15.80
C THR A 270 -15.16 -13.05 15.22
N ASP A 271 -14.15 -12.34 15.73
CA ASP A 271 -13.78 -11.02 15.27
C ASP A 271 -12.91 -11.05 13.99
N MET A 272 -12.37 -12.22 13.62
CA MET A 272 -11.56 -12.35 12.41
C MET A 272 -12.30 -11.95 11.14
N ARG A 273 -13.60 -12.32 11.04
CA ARG A 273 -14.41 -12.02 9.86
C ARG A 273 -14.63 -10.51 9.68
N PRO A 274 -15.16 -9.75 10.64
CA PRO A 274 -15.31 -8.31 10.48
C PRO A 274 -13.95 -7.59 10.34
N VAL A 275 -12.89 -8.08 10.99
CA VAL A 275 -11.57 -7.44 10.91
C VAL A 275 -10.90 -7.72 9.57
N GLY A 276 -10.79 -8.96 9.13
CA GLY A 276 -10.12 -9.30 7.87
C GLY A 276 -10.99 -8.96 6.66
N TYR A 277 -12.16 -9.58 6.56
CA TYR A 277 -13.05 -9.40 5.42
C TYR A 277 -13.71 -8.01 5.39
N GLY A 278 -14.22 -7.55 6.54
CA GLY A 278 -14.95 -6.29 6.62
C GLY A 278 -14.08 -5.05 6.38
N ALA A 279 -12.83 -5.04 6.85
CA ALA A 279 -11.93 -3.91 6.61
C ALA A 279 -11.63 -3.72 5.12
N MET A 280 -11.42 -4.82 4.37
CA MET A 280 -11.21 -4.77 2.92
C MET A 280 -12.45 -4.25 2.18
N LEU A 281 -13.67 -4.61 2.61
CA LEU A 281 -14.89 -4.06 2.00
C LEU A 281 -15.00 -2.53 2.18
N VAL A 282 -14.63 -2.01 3.36
CA VAL A 282 -14.63 -0.56 3.59
C VAL A 282 -13.56 0.12 2.73
N GLU A 283 -12.43 -0.53 2.50
CA GLU A 283 -11.41 -0.04 1.58
C GLU A 283 -11.89 -0.01 0.12
N CYS A 284 -12.65 -1.01 -0.32
CA CYS A 284 -13.29 -0.99 -1.66
C CYS A 284 -14.27 0.18 -1.79
N VAL A 285 -15.02 0.51 -0.74
CA VAL A 285 -15.90 1.68 -0.73
C VAL A 285 -15.08 2.97 -0.91
N LEU A 286 -13.94 3.10 -0.25
CA LEU A 286 -13.05 4.24 -0.47
C LEU A 286 -12.53 4.30 -1.91
N GLY A 287 -12.14 3.17 -2.49
CA GLY A 287 -11.71 3.09 -3.90
C GLY A 287 -12.80 3.50 -4.88
N ALA A 288 -14.03 3.02 -4.67
CA ALA A 288 -15.19 3.41 -5.46
C ALA A 288 -15.53 4.90 -5.29
N LEU A 289 -15.44 5.42 -4.07
CA LEU A 289 -15.64 6.83 -3.76
C LEU A 289 -14.60 7.71 -4.48
N ALA A 290 -13.32 7.35 -4.41
CA ALA A 290 -12.24 8.07 -5.08
C ALA A 290 -12.44 8.11 -6.61
N LEU A 291 -12.83 6.97 -7.21
CA LEU A 291 -13.16 6.87 -8.62
C LEU A 291 -14.34 7.79 -8.97
N THR A 292 -15.43 7.72 -8.22
CA THR A 292 -16.65 8.54 -8.45
C THR A 292 -16.34 10.03 -8.39
N ILE A 293 -15.63 10.47 -7.35
CA ILE A 293 -15.26 11.86 -7.12
C ILE A 293 -14.45 12.41 -8.30
N VAL A 294 -13.41 11.69 -8.72
CA VAL A 294 -12.51 12.17 -9.77
C VAL A 294 -13.17 12.09 -11.15
N CYS A 295 -13.98 11.07 -11.42
CA CYS A 295 -14.74 10.98 -12.66
C CYS A 295 -15.82 12.07 -12.78
N ALA A 296 -16.37 12.53 -11.66
CA ALA A 296 -17.28 13.68 -11.63
C ALA A 296 -16.53 15.01 -11.84
N ALA A 297 -15.28 15.11 -11.39
CA ALA A 297 -14.43 16.29 -11.58
C ALA A 297 -13.78 16.37 -12.97
N ALA A 298 -13.93 15.34 -13.81
CA ALA A 298 -13.47 15.38 -15.20
C ALA A 298 -14.15 16.50 -15.98
N SER A 299 -13.44 17.04 -16.99
CA SER A 299 -14.02 18.04 -17.92
C SER A 299 -15.20 17.45 -18.69
N THR A 300 -16.01 18.32 -19.31
CA THR A 300 -17.11 17.89 -20.18
C THR A 300 -16.66 17.04 -21.38
N THR A 301 -15.37 17.09 -21.72
CA THR A 301 -14.73 16.22 -22.72
C THR A 301 -14.20 14.91 -22.14
N GLY A 302 -14.45 14.60 -20.86
CA GLY A 302 -14.01 13.38 -20.19
C GLY A 302 -12.52 13.36 -19.86
N GLN A 303 -11.83 14.50 -19.84
CA GLN A 303 -10.41 14.57 -19.48
C GLN A 303 -10.26 14.91 -18.00
N LEU A 304 -9.34 14.17 -17.33
CA LEU A 304 -8.96 14.48 -15.96
C LEU A 304 -8.09 15.73 -15.89
N PRO A 305 -8.20 16.53 -14.82
CA PRO A 305 -7.28 17.63 -14.56
C PRO A 305 -5.83 17.15 -14.50
N SER A 306 -4.86 18.05 -14.68
CA SER A 306 -3.44 17.72 -14.52
C SER A 306 -3.05 17.75 -13.04
N GLY A 307 -2.23 16.80 -12.61
CA GLY A 307 -1.73 16.73 -11.24
C GLY A 307 -1.44 15.30 -10.79
N THR A 308 -0.91 15.15 -9.57
CA THR A 308 -0.78 13.84 -8.94
C THR A 308 -2.18 13.31 -8.55
N PRO A 309 -2.38 12.00 -8.44
CA PRO A 309 -3.66 11.45 -7.96
C PRO A 309 -4.13 12.06 -6.62
N PHE A 310 -3.20 12.44 -5.75
CA PHE A 310 -3.52 13.10 -4.47
C PHE A 310 -4.13 14.49 -4.70
N GLN A 311 -3.54 15.27 -5.59
CA GLN A 311 -4.04 16.61 -5.95
C GLN A 311 -5.38 16.52 -6.69
N LEU A 312 -5.56 15.53 -7.57
CA LEU A 312 -6.82 15.32 -8.28
C LEU A 312 -7.96 15.01 -7.32
N PHE A 313 -7.74 14.07 -6.39
CA PHE A 313 -8.74 13.70 -5.40
C PHE A 313 -9.06 14.87 -4.46
N SER A 314 -8.02 15.50 -3.89
CA SER A 314 -8.21 16.60 -2.94
C SER A 314 -8.85 17.83 -3.58
N GLY A 315 -8.46 18.17 -4.79
CA GLY A 315 -9.06 19.27 -5.55
C GLY A 315 -10.54 19.05 -5.88
N ALA A 316 -10.89 17.81 -6.27
CA ALA A 316 -12.27 17.45 -6.56
C ALA A 316 -13.16 17.50 -5.29
N VAL A 317 -12.71 16.93 -4.18
CA VAL A 317 -13.46 17.02 -2.91
C VAL A 317 -13.55 18.46 -2.41
N ALA A 318 -12.46 19.23 -2.52
CA ALA A 318 -12.46 20.65 -2.17
C ALA A 318 -13.50 21.43 -2.98
N GLY A 319 -13.60 21.16 -4.30
CA GLY A 319 -14.62 21.76 -5.17
C GLY A 319 -16.04 21.45 -4.68
N PHE A 320 -16.32 20.21 -4.26
CA PHE A 320 -17.63 19.87 -3.70
C PHE A 320 -17.90 20.62 -2.37
N LEU A 321 -16.91 20.68 -1.47
CA LEU A 321 -17.06 21.40 -0.21
C LEU A 321 -17.25 22.91 -0.41
N THR A 322 -16.56 23.50 -1.39
CA THR A 322 -16.73 24.91 -1.76
C THR A 322 -18.12 25.17 -2.30
N ASN A 323 -18.58 24.36 -3.25
CA ASN A 323 -19.88 24.54 -3.90
C ASN A 323 -21.05 24.31 -2.93
N THR A 324 -20.89 23.39 -1.95
CA THR A 324 -21.96 23.01 -1.03
C THR A 324 -21.98 23.88 0.23
N PHE A 325 -20.81 24.14 0.81
CA PHE A 325 -20.68 24.79 2.12
C PHE A 325 -20.02 26.16 2.08
N GLY A 326 -19.60 26.64 0.89
CA GLY A 326 -18.90 27.91 0.75
C GLY A 326 -17.50 27.93 1.35
N LEU A 327 -16.89 26.77 1.59
CA LEU A 327 -15.54 26.70 2.16
C LEU A 327 -14.49 27.19 1.15
N PRO A 328 -13.42 27.89 1.58
CA PRO A 328 -12.35 28.32 0.69
C PRO A 328 -11.70 27.12 -0.02
N ALA A 329 -11.66 27.15 -1.35
CA ALA A 329 -11.17 26.04 -2.16
C ALA A 329 -9.70 25.67 -1.85
N ASP A 330 -8.84 26.68 -1.74
CA ASP A 330 -7.39 26.47 -1.49
C ASP A 330 -7.12 25.84 -0.12
N ILE A 331 -7.83 26.28 0.92
CA ILE A 331 -7.70 25.71 2.26
C ILE A 331 -8.21 24.28 2.28
N SER A 332 -9.36 24.02 1.68
CA SER A 332 -9.95 22.69 1.59
C SER A 332 -9.05 21.73 0.81
N ALA A 333 -8.52 22.17 -0.34
CA ALA A 333 -7.57 21.40 -1.14
C ALA A 333 -6.29 21.10 -0.37
N CYS A 334 -5.73 22.09 0.33
CA CYS A 334 -4.53 21.94 1.15
C CYS A 334 -4.71 20.87 2.24
N VAL A 335 -5.79 20.96 3.03
CA VAL A 335 -6.10 20.02 4.12
C VAL A 335 -6.32 18.60 3.57
N LEU A 336 -7.07 18.45 2.49
CA LEU A 336 -7.33 17.16 1.88
C LEU A 336 -6.08 16.54 1.25
N THR A 337 -5.24 17.35 0.59
CA THR A 337 -3.94 16.91 0.06
C THR A 337 -3.04 16.41 1.18
N MET A 338 -3.01 17.13 2.31
CA MET A 338 -2.29 16.68 3.51
C MET A 338 -2.84 15.35 4.03
N CYS A 339 -4.18 15.17 4.08
CA CYS A 339 -4.78 13.92 4.53
C CYS A 339 -4.29 12.72 3.70
N VAL A 340 -4.37 12.82 2.36
CA VAL A 340 -3.92 11.73 1.46
C VAL A 340 -2.40 11.53 1.58
N SER A 341 -1.63 12.61 1.63
CA SER A 341 -0.17 12.54 1.77
C SER A 341 0.25 11.93 3.12
N ALA A 342 -0.47 12.22 4.19
CA ALA A 342 -0.22 11.60 5.50
C ALA A 342 -0.43 10.08 5.47
N LEU A 343 -1.45 9.59 4.74
CA LEU A 343 -1.68 8.17 4.52
C LEU A 343 -0.55 7.54 3.70
N ALA A 344 -0.11 8.22 2.63
CA ALA A 344 1.01 7.77 1.82
C ALA A 344 2.31 7.68 2.63
N MET A 345 2.59 8.67 3.46
CA MET A 345 3.76 8.67 4.36
C MET A 345 3.67 7.55 5.40
N THR A 346 2.46 7.22 5.91
CA THR A 346 2.23 6.08 6.81
C THR A 346 2.54 4.76 6.10
N THR A 347 2.21 4.66 4.82
CA THR A 347 2.54 3.49 3.99
C THR A 347 4.05 3.37 3.81
N VAL A 348 4.75 4.46 3.44
CA VAL A 348 6.23 4.47 3.28
C VAL A 348 6.94 4.04 4.57
N ASP A 349 6.52 4.56 5.72
CA ASP A 349 7.04 4.21 7.04
C ASP A 349 6.85 2.71 7.35
N ALA A 350 5.62 2.19 7.18
CA ALA A 350 5.31 0.80 7.41
C ALA A 350 6.13 -0.13 6.50
N VAL A 351 6.21 0.22 5.21
CA VAL A 351 6.88 -0.59 4.19
C VAL A 351 8.40 -0.53 4.33
N ALA A 352 8.98 0.62 4.70
CA ALA A 352 10.41 0.72 5.00
C ALA A 352 10.82 -0.21 6.14
N ARG A 353 9.98 -0.31 7.17
CA ARG A 353 10.17 -1.22 8.31
C ARG A 353 10.00 -2.69 7.90
N ILE A 354 8.95 -3.01 7.14
CA ILE A 354 8.68 -4.37 6.65
C ILE A 354 9.82 -4.81 5.71
N GLY A 355 10.26 -3.97 4.80
CA GLY A 355 11.38 -4.25 3.89
C GLY A 355 12.66 -4.55 4.63
N ARG A 356 13.02 -3.69 5.61
CA ARG A 356 14.15 -3.95 6.50
C ARG A 356 14.02 -5.30 7.20
N MET A 357 12.86 -5.59 7.78
CA MET A 357 12.64 -6.85 8.52
C MET A 357 12.70 -8.06 7.58
N SER A 358 12.09 -8.00 6.41
CA SER A 358 12.16 -9.06 5.40
C SER A 358 13.60 -9.32 4.97
N PHE A 359 14.38 -8.26 4.76
CA PHE A 359 15.81 -8.39 4.46
C PHE A 359 16.60 -9.02 5.60
N GLN A 360 16.36 -8.61 6.85
CA GLN A 360 17.02 -9.19 8.03
C GLN A 360 16.68 -10.67 8.22
N GLU A 361 15.42 -11.06 7.95
CA GLU A 361 14.93 -12.42 8.07
C GLU A 361 15.51 -13.35 6.98
N LEU A 362 15.95 -12.86 5.82
CA LEU A 362 16.68 -13.65 4.83
C LEU A 362 17.96 -14.28 5.41
N PHE A 363 18.61 -13.58 6.33
CA PHE A 363 19.85 -14.02 6.99
C PHE A 363 19.62 -14.61 8.38
N ALA A 364 18.34 -14.80 8.78
CA ALA A 364 18.04 -15.43 10.06
C ALA A 364 18.25 -16.94 9.98
N THR A 365 19.01 -17.49 10.96
CA THR A 365 19.17 -18.93 11.12
C THR A 365 18.08 -19.46 12.05
N THR A 366 17.31 -20.46 11.57
CA THR A 366 16.26 -21.12 12.35
C THR A 366 16.80 -22.17 13.33
N ASP A 367 18.06 -22.60 13.12
CA ASP A 367 18.65 -23.76 13.80
C ASP A 367 19.48 -23.39 15.04
N GLY A 368 19.34 -22.19 15.60
CA GLY A 368 20.09 -21.72 16.75
C GLY A 368 21.61 -21.56 16.52
N ARG A 369 22.08 -21.72 15.26
CA ARG A 369 23.49 -21.49 14.92
C ARG A 369 23.80 -20.00 14.94
N GLU A 370 24.99 -19.65 15.43
CA GLU A 370 25.47 -18.27 15.35
C GLU A 370 25.53 -17.81 13.89
N LYS A 371 25.07 -16.56 13.65
CA LYS A 371 25.18 -15.94 12.34
C LYS A 371 26.64 -15.71 11.97
N GLY A 372 27.04 -16.09 10.78
CA GLY A 372 28.34 -15.70 10.25
C GLY A 372 28.54 -14.17 10.22
N PRO A 373 29.77 -13.66 10.15
CA PRO A 373 30.08 -12.23 10.26
C PRO A 373 29.36 -11.40 9.20
N VAL A 374 29.24 -11.89 7.98
CA VAL A 374 28.53 -11.22 6.87
C VAL A 374 27.02 -11.17 7.16
N ALA A 375 26.42 -12.28 7.61
CA ALA A 375 25.01 -12.33 7.95
C ALA A 375 24.68 -11.43 9.15
N LYS A 376 25.59 -11.31 10.13
CA LYS A 376 25.47 -10.41 11.28
C LYS A 376 25.52 -8.94 10.84
N PHE A 377 26.43 -8.60 9.93
CA PHE A 377 26.54 -7.26 9.36
C PHE A 377 25.30 -6.88 8.56
N LEU A 378 24.85 -7.73 7.63
CA LEU A 378 23.66 -7.48 6.80
C LEU A 378 22.36 -7.46 7.59
N SER A 379 22.29 -8.22 8.72
CA SER A 379 21.13 -8.19 9.62
C SER A 379 21.13 -7.00 10.59
N ASN A 380 22.16 -6.13 10.57
CA ASN A 380 22.18 -4.94 11.39
C ASN A 380 21.06 -3.99 10.96
N THR A 381 20.34 -3.40 11.91
CA THR A 381 19.19 -2.54 11.66
C THR A 381 19.52 -1.35 10.77
N TRP A 382 20.68 -0.72 10.96
CA TRP A 382 21.12 0.43 10.19
C TRP A 382 21.50 0.05 8.76
N VAL A 383 22.26 -1.03 8.60
CA VAL A 383 22.71 -1.53 7.30
C VAL A 383 21.54 -1.99 6.45
N SER A 384 20.65 -2.82 7.03
CA SER A 384 19.47 -3.32 6.33
C SER A 384 18.48 -2.21 5.94
N THR A 385 18.36 -1.16 6.78
CA THR A 385 17.56 0.03 6.43
C THR A 385 18.20 0.81 5.28
N LEU A 386 19.51 1.06 5.33
CA LEU A 386 20.23 1.75 4.25
C LEU A 386 20.12 1.00 2.93
N LEU A 387 20.29 -0.32 2.93
CA LEU A 387 20.18 -1.13 1.71
C LEU A 387 18.75 -1.11 1.14
N THR A 388 17.74 -1.19 2.00
CA THR A 388 16.35 -1.15 1.58
C THR A 388 15.99 0.24 1.03
N LEU A 389 16.30 1.31 1.73
CA LEU A 389 15.99 2.66 1.27
C LEU A 389 16.87 3.08 0.10
N GLY A 390 18.13 2.66 0.05
CA GLY A 390 19.02 2.90 -1.09
C GLY A 390 18.47 2.26 -2.38
N GLY A 391 18.03 1.01 -2.31
CA GLY A 391 17.35 0.35 -3.43
C GLY A 391 16.06 1.09 -3.86
N GLY A 392 15.25 1.52 -2.89
CA GLY A 392 14.06 2.34 -3.14
C GLY A 392 14.39 3.70 -3.77
N TRP A 393 15.48 4.35 -3.35
CA TRP A 393 15.97 5.61 -3.91
C TRP A 393 16.30 5.48 -5.39
N PHE A 394 17.10 4.46 -5.76
CA PHE A 394 17.46 4.25 -7.16
C PHE A 394 16.24 4.02 -8.05
N LEU A 395 15.26 3.25 -7.57
CA LEU A 395 14.00 3.05 -8.29
C LEU A 395 13.16 4.33 -8.36
N CYS A 396 13.15 5.15 -7.30
CA CYS A 396 12.44 6.42 -7.26
C CYS A 396 12.86 7.38 -8.38
N LEU A 397 14.12 7.33 -8.83
CA LEU A 397 14.63 8.14 -9.92
C LEU A 397 13.98 7.85 -11.27
N ALA A 398 13.35 6.67 -11.43
CA ALA A 398 12.58 6.35 -12.63
C ALA A 398 11.23 7.08 -12.72
N GLY A 399 10.75 7.69 -11.63
CA GLY A 399 9.48 8.39 -11.52
C GLY A 399 8.30 7.46 -11.22
N TYR A 400 7.36 7.90 -10.37
CA TYR A 400 6.27 7.07 -9.87
C TYR A 400 5.35 6.55 -10.98
N MET A 401 5.11 7.31 -12.03
CA MET A 401 4.25 6.88 -13.15
C MET A 401 4.82 5.67 -13.89
N ASN A 402 6.14 5.59 -14.01
CA ASN A 402 6.82 4.46 -14.64
C ASN A 402 6.89 3.23 -13.73
N ILE A 403 6.93 3.45 -12.41
CA ILE A 403 7.01 2.38 -11.40
C ILE A 403 5.62 1.81 -11.07
N TRP A 404 4.56 2.61 -11.18
CA TRP A 404 3.22 2.24 -10.72
C TRP A 404 2.69 0.92 -11.29
N PRO A 405 2.78 0.62 -12.61
CA PRO A 405 2.34 -0.67 -13.13
C PRO A 405 3.16 -1.84 -12.57
N LEU A 406 4.46 -1.65 -12.36
CA LEU A 406 5.34 -2.67 -11.78
C LEU A 406 5.05 -2.89 -10.30
N PHE A 407 4.83 -1.81 -9.55
CA PHE A 407 4.37 -1.87 -8.16
C PHE A 407 3.03 -2.62 -8.05
N GLY A 408 2.04 -2.26 -8.88
CA GLY A 408 0.74 -2.91 -8.88
C GLY A 408 0.84 -4.40 -9.21
N SER A 409 1.63 -4.75 -10.23
CA SER A 409 1.89 -6.15 -10.61
C SER A 409 2.56 -6.93 -9.46
N ALA A 410 3.58 -6.36 -8.83
CA ALA A 410 4.27 -6.99 -7.70
C ALA A 410 3.35 -7.16 -6.48
N ASN A 411 2.51 -6.17 -6.19
CA ASN A 411 1.57 -6.22 -5.08
C ASN A 411 0.51 -7.33 -5.26
N GLN A 412 -0.06 -7.42 -6.44
CA GLN A 412 -1.05 -8.44 -6.74
C GLN A 412 -0.43 -9.83 -6.89
N LEU A 413 0.79 -9.92 -7.43
CA LEU A 413 1.54 -11.17 -7.49
C LEU A 413 1.88 -11.68 -6.09
N LEU A 414 2.24 -10.79 -5.16
CA LEU A 414 2.36 -11.14 -3.73
C LEU A 414 1.06 -11.73 -3.19
N GLY A 415 -0.10 -11.15 -3.55
CA GLY A 415 -1.41 -11.70 -3.23
C GLY A 415 -1.63 -13.11 -3.77
N ALA A 416 -1.28 -13.35 -5.03
CA ALA A 416 -1.35 -14.68 -5.65
C ALA A 416 -0.45 -15.69 -4.92
N LEU A 417 0.77 -15.31 -4.56
CA LEU A 417 1.71 -16.17 -3.82
C LEU A 417 1.19 -16.50 -2.42
N VAL A 418 0.61 -15.52 -1.73
CA VAL A 418 -0.02 -15.72 -0.42
C VAL A 418 -1.22 -16.66 -0.54
N LEU A 419 -2.12 -16.45 -1.50
CA LEU A 419 -3.25 -17.34 -1.74
C LEU A 419 -2.80 -18.76 -2.03
N THR A 420 -1.70 -18.94 -2.78
CA THR A 420 -1.11 -20.26 -3.05
C THR A 420 -0.62 -20.92 -1.76
N ALA A 421 0.09 -20.19 -0.91
CA ALA A 421 0.55 -20.71 0.38
C ALA A 421 -0.62 -21.03 1.33
N LEU A 422 -1.66 -20.20 1.33
CA LEU A 422 -2.88 -20.43 2.11
C LEU A 422 -3.67 -21.65 1.61
N ALA A 423 -3.68 -21.91 0.31
CA ALA A 423 -4.27 -23.14 -0.24
C ALA A 423 -3.53 -24.39 0.27
N VAL A 424 -2.19 -24.36 0.33
CA VAL A 424 -1.39 -25.44 0.96
C VAL A 424 -1.74 -25.61 2.44
N PHE A 425 -1.85 -24.50 3.19
CA PHE A 425 -2.23 -24.54 4.61
C PHE A 425 -3.64 -25.15 4.80
N LEU A 426 -4.64 -24.73 4.04
CA LEU A 426 -6.00 -25.27 4.17
C LEU A 426 -6.03 -26.77 3.83
N GLN A 427 -5.36 -27.18 2.77
CA GLN A 427 -5.29 -28.59 2.39
C GLN A 427 -4.58 -29.45 3.46
N SER A 428 -3.46 -28.97 4.01
CA SER A 428 -2.71 -29.69 5.05
C SER A 428 -3.48 -29.81 6.37
N THR A 429 -4.45 -28.92 6.60
CA THR A 429 -5.36 -28.95 7.76
C THR A 429 -6.70 -29.64 7.49
N GLY A 430 -6.85 -30.34 6.35
CA GLY A 430 -8.05 -31.10 5.98
C GLY A 430 -9.23 -30.22 5.55
N ARG A 431 -9.00 -28.94 5.24
CA ARG A 431 -10.03 -27.99 4.84
C ARG A 431 -10.11 -27.82 3.33
N LYS A 432 -11.31 -27.62 2.81
CA LYS A 432 -11.51 -27.34 1.38
C LYS A 432 -11.12 -25.90 1.08
N GLY A 433 -10.07 -25.70 0.26
CA GLY A 433 -9.55 -24.38 -0.14
C GLY A 433 -9.95 -23.95 -1.55
N TRP A 434 -11.00 -24.54 -2.16
CA TRP A 434 -11.39 -24.29 -3.56
C TRP A 434 -11.67 -22.80 -3.83
N MET A 435 -12.19 -22.06 -2.84
CA MET A 435 -12.46 -20.63 -2.94
C MET A 435 -11.20 -19.78 -3.18
N LEU A 436 -10.00 -20.31 -2.91
CA LEU A 436 -8.74 -19.63 -3.14
C LEU A 436 -8.18 -19.87 -4.55
N TRP A 437 -8.62 -20.96 -5.22
CA TRP A 437 -8.05 -21.36 -6.52
C TRP A 437 -8.36 -20.36 -7.63
N VAL A 438 -9.59 -19.83 -7.68
CA VAL A 438 -9.99 -18.86 -8.70
C VAL A 438 -9.24 -17.54 -8.53
N PRO A 439 -9.26 -16.88 -7.35
CA PRO A 439 -8.48 -15.67 -7.14
C PRO A 439 -6.98 -15.86 -7.41
N MET A 440 -6.40 -16.96 -6.90
CA MET A 440 -5.00 -17.29 -7.08
C MET A 440 -4.62 -17.37 -8.57
N THR A 441 -5.39 -18.14 -9.36
CA THR A 441 -5.10 -18.36 -10.78
C THR A 441 -5.28 -17.08 -11.59
N VAL A 442 -6.40 -16.37 -11.38
CA VAL A 442 -6.68 -15.12 -12.10
C VAL A 442 -5.58 -14.09 -11.80
N MET A 443 -5.23 -13.91 -10.54
CA MET A 443 -4.21 -12.94 -10.16
C MET A 443 -2.83 -13.30 -10.70
N PHE A 444 -2.48 -14.59 -10.71
CA PHE A 444 -1.22 -15.05 -11.28
C PHE A 444 -1.16 -14.77 -12.78
N VAL A 445 -2.22 -15.09 -13.53
CA VAL A 445 -2.28 -14.83 -14.98
C VAL A 445 -2.21 -13.32 -15.27
N VAL A 446 -3.02 -12.51 -14.60
CA VAL A 446 -3.04 -11.05 -14.77
C VAL A 446 -1.66 -10.45 -14.53
N THR A 447 -1.03 -10.80 -13.41
CA THR A 447 0.24 -10.19 -13.01
C THR A 447 1.41 -10.67 -13.85
N MET A 448 1.45 -11.95 -14.23
CA MET A 448 2.48 -12.48 -15.14
C MET A 448 2.35 -11.85 -16.53
N THR A 449 1.14 -11.69 -17.03
CA THR A 449 0.90 -11.01 -18.32
C THR A 449 1.38 -9.55 -18.25
N ALA A 450 1.09 -8.84 -17.17
CA ALA A 450 1.54 -7.46 -16.99
C ALA A 450 3.07 -7.33 -16.95
N LEU A 451 3.76 -8.23 -16.24
CA LEU A 451 5.21 -8.24 -16.16
C LEU A 451 5.85 -8.59 -17.51
N VAL A 452 5.29 -9.56 -18.24
CA VAL A 452 5.76 -9.92 -19.59
C VAL A 452 5.54 -8.75 -20.57
N GLN A 453 4.37 -8.11 -20.55
CA GLN A 453 4.12 -6.93 -21.40
C GLN A 453 5.08 -5.78 -21.06
N ALA A 454 5.40 -5.55 -19.78
CA ALA A 454 6.40 -4.56 -19.39
C ALA A 454 7.77 -4.88 -20.00
N LEU A 455 8.21 -6.14 -19.95
CA LEU A 455 9.48 -6.57 -20.58
C LEU A 455 9.46 -6.42 -22.10
N LEU A 456 8.34 -6.75 -22.76
CA LEU A 456 8.21 -6.57 -24.22
C LEU A 456 8.29 -5.09 -24.60
N LYS A 457 7.66 -4.19 -23.85
CA LYS A 457 7.79 -2.73 -24.07
C LYS A 457 9.23 -2.24 -23.90
N ILE A 458 9.95 -2.76 -22.91
CA ILE A 458 11.36 -2.44 -22.71
C ILE A 458 12.22 -2.97 -23.89
N ALA A 459 11.92 -4.17 -24.38
CA ALA A 459 12.61 -4.72 -25.55
C ALA A 459 12.35 -3.89 -26.83
N THR A 460 11.12 -3.39 -27.03
CA THR A 460 10.82 -2.48 -28.13
C THR A 460 11.53 -1.13 -27.99
N ALA A 461 11.63 -0.59 -26.76
CA ALA A 461 12.42 0.63 -26.51
C ALA A 461 13.92 0.42 -26.81
N TRP A 462 14.45 -0.78 -26.51
CA TRP A 462 15.83 -1.14 -26.86
C TRP A 462 16.02 -1.16 -28.38
N SER A 463 15.16 -1.84 -29.11
CA SER A 463 15.25 -1.94 -30.58
C SER A 463 15.03 -0.58 -31.28
N ALA A 464 14.24 0.31 -30.69
CA ALA A 464 14.00 1.67 -31.19
C ALA A 464 15.10 2.68 -30.80
N GLY A 465 16.14 2.27 -30.05
CA GLY A 465 17.22 3.15 -29.61
C GLY A 465 16.81 4.18 -28.54
N THR A 466 15.64 4.04 -27.93
CA THR A 466 15.11 4.93 -26.87
C THR A 466 15.34 4.39 -25.46
N PHE A 467 16.15 3.35 -25.35
CA PHE A 467 16.42 2.70 -24.05
C PHE A 467 17.23 3.61 -23.13
N VAL A 468 16.73 3.81 -21.90
CA VAL A 468 17.39 4.51 -20.82
C VAL A 468 17.55 3.54 -19.66
N PHE A 469 18.78 3.31 -19.20
CA PHE A 469 19.04 2.32 -18.14
C PHE A 469 18.30 2.63 -16.83
N MET A 470 18.27 3.90 -16.41
CA MET A 470 17.64 4.30 -15.13
C MET A 470 16.13 4.06 -15.11
N THR A 471 15.46 4.11 -16.25
CA THR A 471 14.02 3.80 -16.34
C THR A 471 13.76 2.37 -16.81
N HIS A 472 14.24 2.01 -17.99
CA HIS A 472 13.95 0.72 -18.62
C HIS A 472 14.78 -0.43 -18.02
N GLY A 473 16.09 -0.19 -17.75
CA GLY A 473 16.98 -1.24 -17.25
C GLY A 473 16.62 -1.68 -15.83
N LEU A 474 16.39 -0.74 -14.93
CA LEU A 474 15.98 -1.06 -13.55
C LEU A 474 14.63 -1.78 -13.51
N GLN A 475 13.67 -1.34 -14.32
CA GLN A 475 12.37 -2.01 -14.44
C GLN A 475 12.51 -3.44 -14.97
N ALA A 476 13.36 -3.66 -15.98
CA ALA A 476 13.61 -5.00 -16.54
C ALA A 476 14.21 -5.94 -15.48
N ILE A 477 15.23 -5.48 -14.72
CA ILE A 477 15.86 -6.28 -13.67
C ILE A 477 14.84 -6.70 -12.62
N ILE A 478 14.04 -5.75 -12.13
CA ILE A 478 13.02 -6.04 -11.12
C ILE A 478 11.91 -6.96 -11.67
N ALA A 479 11.42 -6.71 -12.89
CA ALA A 479 10.39 -7.54 -13.50
C ALA A 479 10.87 -8.99 -13.66
N ILE A 480 12.08 -9.20 -14.16
CA ILE A 480 12.69 -10.55 -14.31
C ILE A 480 12.84 -11.20 -12.92
N ALA A 481 13.35 -10.47 -11.93
CA ALA A 481 13.51 -11.00 -10.58
C ALA A 481 12.16 -11.42 -9.97
N LEU A 482 11.10 -10.60 -10.11
CA LEU A 482 9.76 -10.92 -9.64
C LEU A 482 9.19 -12.16 -10.34
N ILE A 483 9.33 -12.27 -11.67
CA ILE A 483 8.88 -13.44 -12.43
C ILE A 483 9.58 -14.70 -11.95
N VAL A 484 10.90 -14.68 -11.85
CA VAL A 484 11.69 -15.84 -11.41
C VAL A 484 11.32 -16.27 -9.99
N LEU A 485 11.26 -15.31 -9.05
CA LEU A 485 10.89 -15.59 -7.66
C LEU A 485 9.46 -16.14 -7.58
N ALA A 486 8.51 -15.57 -8.32
CA ALA A 486 7.12 -16.04 -8.31
C ALA A 486 7.00 -17.46 -8.85
N LEU A 487 7.64 -17.77 -9.98
CA LEU A 487 7.64 -19.11 -10.55
C LEU A 487 8.24 -20.14 -9.58
N LEU A 488 9.34 -19.80 -8.91
CA LEU A 488 9.97 -20.67 -7.92
C LEU A 488 9.07 -20.90 -6.70
N VAL A 489 8.43 -19.85 -6.16
CA VAL A 489 7.48 -19.98 -5.03
C VAL A 489 6.29 -20.86 -5.44
N VAL A 490 5.68 -20.58 -6.60
CA VAL A 490 4.53 -21.34 -7.09
C VAL A 490 4.93 -22.82 -7.33
N TYR A 491 6.08 -23.09 -7.94
CA TYR A 491 6.58 -24.44 -8.14
C TYR A 491 6.68 -25.22 -6.81
N HIS A 492 7.23 -24.59 -5.76
CA HIS A 492 7.37 -25.22 -4.44
C HIS A 492 6.00 -25.43 -3.78
N CYS A 493 5.09 -24.44 -3.84
CA CYS A 493 3.75 -24.55 -3.26
C CYS A 493 2.89 -25.60 -4.00
N VAL A 494 2.87 -25.55 -5.34
CA VAL A 494 2.12 -26.50 -6.19
C VAL A 494 2.66 -27.91 -6.04
N GLY A 495 3.99 -28.07 -5.95
CA GLY A 495 4.61 -29.35 -5.66
C GLY A 495 4.14 -29.96 -4.32
N ARG A 496 3.83 -29.14 -3.32
CA ARG A 496 3.23 -29.58 -2.05
C ARG A 496 1.75 -29.90 -2.20
N LEU A 497 0.98 -29.10 -2.95
CA LEU A 497 -0.44 -29.34 -3.19
C LEU A 497 -0.69 -30.71 -3.87
N PHE A 498 0.16 -31.11 -4.82
CA PHE A 498 0.00 -32.38 -5.54
C PHE A 498 0.66 -33.58 -4.83
N LYS A 499 1.71 -33.36 -4.01
CA LYS A 499 2.33 -34.44 -3.22
C LYS A 499 1.63 -34.72 -1.89
N GLY A 500 0.81 -33.84 -1.42
CA GLY A 500 0.26 -33.78 -0.05
C GLY A 500 -1.04 -34.52 0.19
N GLY A 501 -1.19 -35.71 -0.40
CA GLY A 501 -2.17 -36.65 0.17
C GLY A 501 -1.58 -37.59 1.24
N LYS A 502 -0.26 -37.60 1.45
CA LYS A 502 0.44 -38.54 2.33
C LYS A 502 1.65 -37.91 2.98
N GLN A 503 1.46 -36.95 3.86
CA GLN A 503 2.50 -36.65 4.84
C GLN A 503 1.88 -36.36 6.19
N ASP A 504 1.95 -37.40 7.02
CA ASP A 504 2.37 -37.44 8.40
C ASP A 504 1.52 -36.70 9.41
N ALA A 505 0.42 -37.35 9.73
CA ALA A 505 -0.17 -37.37 11.06
C ALA A 505 0.84 -37.82 12.16
N ALA A 506 2.07 -38.21 11.81
CA ALA A 506 3.08 -38.72 12.73
C ALA A 506 3.91 -37.63 13.44
N GLY A 507 3.87 -36.36 12.96
CA GLY A 507 4.57 -35.25 13.64
C GLY A 507 3.71 -34.43 14.60
N ALA A 508 2.39 -34.57 14.56
CA ALA A 508 1.46 -33.77 15.37
C ALA A 508 1.04 -34.46 16.70
N THR A 509 1.39 -35.70 16.91
CA THR A 509 1.05 -36.48 18.12
C THR A 509 2.09 -36.41 19.23
N ASN A 510 3.21 -35.73 19.06
CA ASN A 510 4.24 -35.54 20.09
C ASN A 510 4.34 -34.12 20.66
N ALA A 511 3.28 -33.31 20.53
CA ALA A 511 3.18 -31.99 21.16
C ALA A 511 1.74 -31.76 21.64
N ALA A 512 1.23 -32.67 22.46
CA ALA A 512 0.06 -32.45 23.31
C ALA A 512 0.52 -32.48 24.76
#